data_5dbc3dba1e1f5284057f2947baedcdc7
#
_entry.id   5dbc3dba1e1f5284057f2947baedcdc7
#
_cell.length_a   1.000
_cell.length_b   1.000
_cell.length_c   1.000
_cell.angle_alpha   90.00
_cell.angle_beta   90.00
_cell.angle_gamma   90.00
#
_symmetry.space_group_name_H-M   'P 1'
#
loop_
_entity.id
_entity.type
_entity.pdbx_description
1 polymer ?
#
loop_
_entity_poly.entity_id
_entity_poly.type
_entity_poly.pdbx_seq_one_letter_code
_entity_poly.pdbx_strand_id
1 'polypeptide(L)'
;LKAYKRFLDKPMPEWVAKEKLSQLDFDDIYYYIKPTEDQADSWDEVPEEIKQTYEKLGIPEAERTYLAGVTAQYESEVVYHKNREDLEKLGVLFCDMDTAVREYPELVKEYFGTVIPPGDNKFAALNSAVWSGGSFIYVPKGVHVEDPLQAYFRINAENMGQFERTLILVDEGASVHYIEGCSAPVYTTDALHSAVVEIVVKASGTCRYTTIQNWSNDVYNLVTKRAQAYGNATMEWIDANLGSGLTVKYPSVYLMEPGAHGEVLSVAFANSGQHQDTGAKMVHLAPDTTSLITSKSVSKGGGRGAYRGLVRVEDGSETAKSFVRCDALILDDESRSDTYPYMEIEEASAVIGHEATVSKVGEDQLFYLMSRGLSESEATSMIVAGFVEEFTKTLPCLLYTSQSPRDLTASRM
;
A
#
# COMPACT_ATOMS: atom_id res chain seq x y z
N LEU A 1 12.98 -7.55 -21.84
CA LEU A 1 12.56 -7.21 -23.21
C LEU A 1 11.09 -7.56 -23.50
N LYS A 2 10.57 -8.75 -23.14
CA LYS A 2 9.15 -9.10 -23.36
C LYS A 2 8.20 -8.19 -22.57
N ALA A 3 8.50 -7.88 -21.32
CA ALA A 3 7.71 -6.98 -20.47
C ALA A 3 7.73 -5.55 -21.02
N TYR A 4 8.87 -5.04 -21.44
CA TYR A 4 9.00 -3.73 -22.06
C TYR A 4 8.15 -3.60 -23.34
N LYS A 5 8.16 -4.63 -24.18
CA LYS A 5 7.31 -4.67 -25.36
C LYS A 5 5.82 -4.57 -25.01
N ARG A 6 5.39 -5.31 -23.98
CA ARG A 6 4.02 -5.23 -23.46
C ARG A 6 3.68 -3.85 -22.89
N PHE A 7 4.64 -3.18 -22.25
CA PHE A 7 4.46 -1.81 -21.79
C PHE A 7 4.20 -0.84 -22.96
N LEU A 8 4.97 -0.94 -24.03
CA LEU A 8 4.78 -0.11 -25.22
C LEU A 8 3.43 -0.37 -25.92
N ASP A 9 3.04 -1.64 -26.03
CA ASP A 9 1.81 -2.06 -26.71
C ASP A 9 0.54 -1.70 -25.93
N LYS A 10 0.60 -1.59 -24.59
CA LYS A 10 -0.56 -1.25 -23.77
C LYS A 10 -0.85 0.26 -23.79
N PRO A 11 -2.11 0.67 -24.09
CA PRO A 11 -2.49 2.07 -24.00
C PRO A 11 -2.43 2.59 -22.57
N MET A 12 -2.31 3.90 -22.40
CA MET A 12 -2.52 4.55 -21.12
C MET A 12 -3.98 4.35 -20.68
N PRO A 13 -4.23 4.19 -19.35
CA PRO A 13 -5.59 4.14 -18.84
C PRO A 13 -6.34 5.45 -19.12
N GLU A 14 -7.51 5.36 -19.75
CA GLU A 14 -8.36 6.54 -20.02
C GLU A 14 -9.48 6.73 -18.99
N TRP A 15 -9.70 5.72 -18.16
CA TRP A 15 -10.79 5.68 -17.18
C TRP A 15 -10.43 6.37 -15.85
N VAL A 16 -9.16 6.70 -15.63
CA VAL A 16 -8.67 7.38 -14.41
C VAL A 16 -7.75 8.54 -14.77
N ALA A 17 -8.04 9.73 -14.25
CA ALA A 17 -7.17 10.91 -14.31
C ALA A 17 -6.45 11.10 -15.67
N LYS A 18 -7.15 10.92 -16.77
CA LYS A 18 -6.60 10.94 -18.14
C LYS A 18 -5.69 12.16 -18.39
N GLU A 19 -6.12 13.33 -17.95
CA GLU A 19 -5.37 14.59 -18.14
C GLU A 19 -4.03 14.56 -17.40
N LYS A 20 -4.00 14.07 -16.16
CA LYS A 20 -2.76 13.94 -15.38
C LYS A 20 -1.85 12.86 -15.96
N LEU A 21 -2.39 11.68 -16.26
CA LEU A 21 -1.59 10.58 -16.82
C LEU A 21 -1.01 10.90 -18.20
N SER A 22 -1.65 11.76 -19.00
CA SER A 22 -1.13 12.19 -20.29
C SER A 22 0.07 13.14 -20.18
N GLN A 23 0.33 13.72 -19.00
CA GLN A 23 1.48 14.61 -18.74
C GLN A 23 2.73 13.82 -18.35
N LEU A 24 2.58 12.54 -17.95
CA LEU A 24 3.70 11.71 -17.56
C LEU A 24 4.57 11.35 -18.77
N ASP A 25 5.79 11.86 -18.76
CA ASP A 25 6.80 11.60 -19.80
C ASP A 25 7.74 10.47 -19.33
N PHE A 26 7.60 9.30 -19.95
CA PHE A 26 8.42 8.14 -19.63
C PHE A 26 9.86 8.26 -20.16
N ASP A 27 10.15 9.17 -21.08
CA ASP A 27 11.48 9.39 -21.60
C ASP A 27 12.31 10.35 -20.70
N ASP A 28 11.65 11.12 -19.81
CA ASP A 28 12.28 12.04 -18.85
C ASP A 28 12.31 11.46 -17.41
N ILE A 29 12.38 10.14 -17.27
CA ILE A 29 12.47 9.45 -15.97
C ILE A 29 13.81 8.75 -15.84
N TYR A 30 14.48 8.93 -14.70
CA TYR A 30 15.62 8.12 -14.30
C TYR A 30 15.14 6.78 -13.73
N TYR A 31 15.36 5.70 -14.47
CA TYR A 31 14.86 4.36 -14.13
C TYR A 31 15.69 3.66 -13.06
N TYR A 32 16.92 4.10 -12.83
CA TYR A 32 17.81 3.53 -11.84
C TYR A 32 18.86 4.54 -11.40
N ILE A 33 19.00 4.73 -10.09
CA ILE A 33 20.06 5.50 -9.44
C ILE A 33 20.64 4.64 -8.32
N LYS A 34 21.95 4.39 -8.37
CA LYS A 34 22.66 3.69 -7.31
C LYS A 34 23.05 4.69 -6.20
N PRO A 35 22.53 4.55 -4.99
CA PRO A 35 22.76 5.54 -3.92
C PRO A 35 24.10 5.35 -3.19
N THR A 36 24.57 4.10 -3.09
CA THR A 36 25.80 3.72 -2.38
C THR A 36 26.56 2.63 -3.13
N GLU A 37 27.85 2.46 -2.86
CA GLU A 37 28.63 1.36 -3.46
C GLU A 37 28.29 0.01 -2.82
N ASP A 38 28.07 -0.01 -1.49
CA ASP A 38 27.82 -1.22 -0.71
C ASP A 38 26.60 -1.02 0.22
N GLN A 39 25.93 -2.11 0.56
CA GLN A 39 24.88 -2.16 1.57
C GLN A 39 25.50 -2.17 2.97
N ALA A 40 24.95 -1.38 3.91
CA ALA A 40 25.43 -1.31 5.29
C ALA A 40 24.84 -2.45 6.14
N ASP A 41 25.68 -3.12 6.92
CA ASP A 41 25.24 -4.15 7.88
C ASP A 41 24.80 -3.55 9.22
N SER A 42 25.21 -2.32 9.49
CA SER A 42 24.79 -1.59 10.69
C SER A 42 24.34 -0.18 10.33
N TRP A 43 23.41 0.38 11.16
CA TRP A 43 22.96 1.76 10.95
C TRP A 43 24.11 2.78 11.08
N ASP A 44 25.13 2.48 11.86
CA ASP A 44 26.27 3.36 12.04
C ASP A 44 27.12 3.53 10.77
N GLU A 45 27.08 2.55 9.86
CA GLU A 45 27.79 2.53 8.57
C GLU A 45 27.03 3.25 7.45
N VAL A 46 25.73 3.50 7.63
CA VAL A 46 24.93 4.25 6.65
C VAL A 46 25.44 5.68 6.52
N PRO A 47 25.61 6.23 5.30
CA PRO A 47 26.03 7.60 5.09
C PRO A 47 25.22 8.62 5.89
N GLU A 48 25.88 9.61 6.49
CA GLU A 48 25.27 10.58 7.40
C GLU A 48 24.12 11.36 6.76
N GLU A 49 24.22 11.67 5.47
CA GLU A 49 23.19 12.37 4.71
C GLU A 49 21.89 11.56 4.62
N ILE A 50 22.02 10.23 4.43
CA ILE A 50 20.90 9.30 4.42
C ILE A 50 20.31 9.18 5.83
N LYS A 51 21.14 9.05 6.88
CA LYS A 51 20.68 9.02 8.28
C LYS A 51 19.85 10.24 8.63
N GLN A 52 20.35 11.44 8.32
CA GLN A 52 19.65 12.70 8.59
C GLN A 52 18.31 12.78 7.85
N THR A 53 18.21 12.19 6.66
CA THR A 53 16.96 12.11 5.92
C THR A 53 15.93 11.27 6.67
N TYR A 54 16.30 10.08 7.14
CA TYR A 54 15.41 9.22 7.91
C TYR A 54 15.07 9.79 9.30
N GLU A 55 15.99 10.49 9.94
CA GLU A 55 15.74 11.20 11.21
C GLU A 55 14.71 12.34 11.04
N LYS A 56 14.84 13.13 9.98
CA LYS A 56 13.87 14.19 9.66
C LYS A 56 12.46 13.64 9.36
N LEU A 57 12.37 12.40 8.92
CA LEU A 57 11.10 11.69 8.71
C LEU A 57 10.49 11.18 10.03
N GLY A 58 11.21 11.35 11.15
CA GLY A 58 10.73 10.93 12.46
C GLY A 58 10.71 9.42 12.65
N ILE A 59 11.59 8.68 11.95
CA ILE A 59 11.79 7.24 12.18
C ILE A 59 12.65 7.07 13.42
N PRO A 60 12.05 6.76 14.62
CA PRO A 60 12.77 6.76 15.87
C PRO A 60 13.79 5.63 15.91
N GLU A 61 14.87 5.84 16.65
CA GLU A 61 15.84 4.78 16.98
C GLU A 61 15.16 3.56 17.64
N ALA A 62 14.09 3.80 18.40
CA ALA A 62 13.28 2.75 19.00
C ALA A 62 12.64 1.80 17.98
N GLU A 63 12.16 2.30 16.83
CA GLU A 63 11.59 1.44 15.77
C GLU A 63 12.64 0.51 15.18
N ARG A 64 13.88 0.99 15.05
CA ARG A 64 15.02 0.19 14.55
C ARG A 64 15.43 -0.93 15.50
N THR A 65 15.12 -0.82 16.77
CA THR A 65 15.56 -1.75 17.83
C THR A 65 14.51 -2.81 18.19
N TYR A 66 13.22 -2.51 18.04
CA TYR A 66 12.11 -3.36 18.52
C TYR A 66 11.42 -4.19 17.45
N LEU A 67 11.70 -3.94 16.16
CA LEU A 67 11.08 -4.68 15.06
C LEU A 67 11.76 -6.03 14.81
N ALA A 68 11.02 -6.98 14.26
CA ALA A 68 11.52 -8.30 13.90
C ALA A 68 12.59 -8.24 12.79
N GLY A 69 12.49 -7.25 11.90
CA GLY A 69 13.47 -6.93 10.87
C GLY A 69 13.17 -5.59 10.24
N VAL A 70 14.19 -4.89 9.79
CA VAL A 70 14.09 -3.56 9.16
C VAL A 70 14.91 -3.52 7.89
N THR A 71 14.33 -2.97 6.82
CA THR A 71 15.00 -2.66 5.56
C THR A 71 14.79 -1.19 5.22
N ALA A 72 15.85 -0.52 4.78
CA ALA A 72 15.77 0.85 4.30
C ALA A 72 16.25 0.91 2.83
N GLN A 73 15.35 1.28 1.93
CA GLN A 73 15.66 1.53 0.53
C GLN A 73 15.70 3.04 0.26
N TYR A 74 16.76 3.46 -0.38
CA TYR A 74 16.97 4.84 -0.81
C TYR A 74 17.21 4.82 -2.32
N GLU A 75 16.39 5.55 -3.08
CA GLU A 75 16.35 5.47 -4.55
C GLU A 75 16.07 4.03 -5.04
N SER A 76 16.98 3.43 -5.78
CA SER A 76 16.79 2.14 -6.45
C SER A 76 17.30 0.92 -5.68
N GLU A 77 18.02 1.11 -4.58
CA GLU A 77 18.67 0.00 -3.84
C GLU A 77 18.44 0.08 -2.33
N VAL A 78 18.51 -1.08 -1.68
CA VAL A 78 18.51 -1.18 -0.22
C VAL A 78 19.87 -0.74 0.32
N VAL A 79 19.86 0.25 1.21
CA VAL A 79 21.08 0.81 1.83
C VAL A 79 21.34 0.26 3.21
N TYR A 80 20.33 -0.30 3.86
CA TYR A 80 20.43 -0.90 5.19
C TYR A 80 19.45 -2.06 5.32
N HIS A 81 19.89 -3.16 5.91
CA HIS A 81 19.06 -4.32 6.25
C HIS A 81 19.50 -4.93 7.57
N LYS A 82 18.53 -5.35 8.37
CA LYS A 82 18.76 -6.13 9.60
C LYS A 82 17.58 -7.05 9.87
N ASN A 83 17.88 -8.30 10.15
CA ASN A 83 16.91 -9.28 10.62
C ASN A 83 17.31 -9.78 12.01
N ARG A 84 16.35 -10.25 12.78
CA ARG A 84 16.64 -10.84 14.12
C ARG A 84 17.15 -12.26 13.94
N GLU A 85 18.23 -12.60 14.63
CA GLU A 85 18.88 -13.93 14.56
C GLU A 85 17.93 -15.09 14.97
N ASP A 86 16.95 -14.83 15.84
CA ASP A 86 15.98 -15.84 16.24
C ASP A 86 15.04 -16.22 15.07
N LEU A 87 14.65 -15.27 14.24
CA LEU A 87 13.85 -15.51 13.05
C LEU A 87 14.65 -16.24 11.95
N GLU A 88 15.91 -15.88 11.78
CA GLU A 88 16.81 -16.59 10.85
C GLU A 88 16.97 -18.07 11.24
N LYS A 89 17.10 -18.36 12.54
CA LYS A 89 17.15 -19.73 13.07
C LYS A 89 15.87 -20.53 12.85
N LEU A 90 14.71 -19.84 12.73
CA LEU A 90 13.43 -20.44 12.36
C LEU A 90 13.26 -20.59 10.85
N GLY A 91 14.22 -20.13 10.05
CA GLY A 91 14.21 -20.17 8.60
C GLY A 91 13.39 -19.08 7.93
N VAL A 92 13.01 -18.03 8.68
CA VAL A 92 12.38 -16.84 8.09
C VAL A 92 13.40 -16.10 7.24
N LEU A 93 13.06 -15.86 5.97
CA LEU A 93 13.86 -15.05 5.08
C LEU A 93 13.22 -13.66 4.97
N PHE A 94 14.04 -12.63 5.19
CA PHE A 94 13.68 -11.25 4.91
C PHE A 94 14.92 -10.57 4.33
N CYS A 95 14.90 -10.21 3.06
CA CYS A 95 15.98 -9.54 2.35
C CYS A 95 15.43 -8.70 1.20
N ASP A 96 16.28 -7.99 0.49
CA ASP A 96 15.91 -7.35 -0.77
C ASP A 96 15.76 -8.39 -1.91
N MET A 97 14.99 -7.98 -2.95
CA MET A 97 14.73 -8.88 -4.08
C MET A 97 15.98 -9.23 -4.90
N ASP A 98 16.98 -8.35 -4.96
CA ASP A 98 18.22 -8.61 -5.70
C ASP A 98 19.04 -9.70 -5.00
N THR A 99 19.08 -9.68 -3.67
CA THR A 99 19.65 -10.75 -2.84
C THR A 99 18.84 -12.04 -2.99
N ALA A 100 17.51 -11.96 -2.97
CA ALA A 100 16.65 -13.14 -3.15
C ALA A 100 16.89 -13.85 -4.49
N VAL A 101 17.08 -13.10 -5.58
CA VAL A 101 17.40 -13.67 -6.91
C VAL A 101 18.71 -14.43 -6.89
N ARG A 102 19.72 -13.96 -6.13
CA ARG A 102 21.04 -14.59 -6.04
C ARG A 102 21.06 -15.80 -5.12
N GLU A 103 20.46 -15.69 -3.94
CA GLU A 103 20.61 -16.66 -2.85
C GLU A 103 19.47 -17.68 -2.79
N TYR A 104 18.26 -17.30 -3.22
CA TYR A 104 17.06 -18.14 -3.20
C TYR A 104 16.39 -18.27 -4.58
N PRO A 105 17.17 -18.55 -5.66
CA PRO A 105 16.66 -18.51 -7.04
C PRO A 105 15.50 -19.46 -7.32
N GLU A 106 15.40 -20.58 -6.61
CA GLU A 106 14.33 -21.56 -6.84
C GLU A 106 12.98 -21.02 -6.34
N LEU A 107 12.94 -20.39 -5.15
CA LEU A 107 11.72 -19.74 -4.64
C LEU A 107 11.29 -18.58 -5.54
N VAL A 108 12.25 -17.76 -5.96
CA VAL A 108 11.96 -16.63 -6.85
C VAL A 108 11.42 -17.13 -8.19
N LYS A 109 12.02 -18.15 -8.81
CA LYS A 109 11.54 -18.71 -10.09
C LYS A 109 10.14 -19.29 -9.99
N GLU A 110 9.79 -19.89 -8.85
CA GLU A 110 8.49 -20.52 -8.64
C GLU A 110 7.37 -19.47 -8.53
N TYR A 111 7.60 -18.35 -7.85
CA TYR A 111 6.52 -17.42 -7.49
C TYR A 111 6.57 -16.06 -8.19
N PHE A 112 7.75 -15.56 -8.54
CA PHE A 112 7.91 -14.21 -9.08
C PHE A 112 7.19 -14.02 -10.42
N GLY A 113 6.30 -13.04 -10.48
CA GLY A 113 5.53 -12.72 -11.68
C GLY A 113 4.37 -13.68 -11.96
N THR A 114 4.02 -14.56 -11.00
CA THR A 114 2.90 -15.50 -11.14
C THR A 114 1.59 -14.90 -10.64
N VAL A 115 1.62 -14.09 -9.61
CA VAL A 115 0.45 -13.40 -9.05
C VAL A 115 0.11 -12.16 -9.88
N ILE A 116 1.12 -11.37 -10.25
CA ILE A 116 0.99 -10.20 -11.12
C ILE A 116 1.90 -10.37 -12.35
N PRO A 117 1.40 -11.00 -13.42
CA PRO A 117 2.20 -11.19 -14.61
C PRO A 117 2.43 -9.88 -15.36
N PRO A 118 3.49 -9.77 -16.20
CA PRO A 118 3.77 -8.57 -17.01
C PRO A 118 2.64 -8.16 -17.97
N GLY A 119 1.65 -9.03 -18.14
CA GLY A 119 0.46 -8.76 -18.97
C GLY A 119 -0.69 -8.11 -18.23
N ASP A 120 -0.61 -7.93 -16.91
CA ASP A 120 -1.73 -7.45 -16.07
C ASP A 120 -2.20 -6.05 -16.49
N ASN A 121 -1.37 -5.05 -16.29
CA ASN A 121 -1.63 -3.68 -16.71
C ASN A 121 -0.35 -3.00 -17.24
N LYS A 122 -0.47 -1.75 -17.72
CA LYS A 122 0.67 -1.01 -18.29
C LYS A 122 1.80 -0.81 -17.29
N PHE A 123 1.47 -0.44 -16.05
CA PHE A 123 2.46 -0.15 -15.00
C PHE A 123 3.11 -1.42 -14.45
N ALA A 124 2.36 -2.52 -14.34
CA ALA A 124 2.93 -3.83 -14.01
C ALA A 124 3.88 -4.34 -15.11
N ALA A 125 3.58 -4.04 -16.38
CA ALA A 125 4.49 -4.33 -17.49
C ALA A 125 5.77 -3.49 -17.42
N LEU A 126 5.66 -2.19 -17.08
CA LEU A 126 6.80 -1.31 -16.88
C LEU A 126 7.68 -1.81 -15.72
N ASN A 127 7.09 -2.01 -14.53
CA ASN A 127 7.80 -2.56 -13.38
C ASN A 127 8.52 -3.87 -13.75
N SER A 128 7.83 -4.81 -14.41
CA SER A 128 8.44 -6.09 -14.82
C SER A 128 9.61 -5.95 -15.80
N ALA A 129 9.76 -4.79 -16.46
CA ALA A 129 10.86 -4.53 -17.38
C ALA A 129 12.08 -3.89 -16.68
N VAL A 130 11.85 -3.10 -15.63
CA VAL A 130 12.85 -2.19 -15.05
C VAL A 130 12.95 -2.24 -13.51
N TRP A 131 12.32 -3.22 -12.85
CA TRP A 131 12.29 -3.29 -11.40
C TRP A 131 13.70 -3.34 -10.79
N SER A 132 13.83 -2.74 -9.62
CA SER A 132 15.01 -2.81 -8.76
C SER A 132 14.59 -2.67 -7.29
N GLY A 133 15.26 -3.38 -6.40
CA GLY A 133 14.91 -3.40 -4.98
C GLY A 133 13.55 -4.02 -4.69
N GLY A 134 12.96 -3.62 -3.58
CA GLY A 134 11.77 -4.25 -2.99
C GLY A 134 12.13 -5.33 -1.99
N SER A 135 11.13 -5.87 -1.31
CA SER A 135 11.31 -6.85 -0.23
C SER A 135 10.99 -8.26 -0.68
N PHE A 136 11.82 -9.21 -0.25
CA PHE A 136 11.53 -10.65 -0.31
C PHE A 136 11.33 -11.18 1.10
N ILE A 137 10.18 -11.82 1.33
CA ILE A 137 9.83 -12.43 2.62
C ILE A 137 9.36 -13.86 2.36
N TYR A 138 9.95 -14.81 3.09
CA TYR A 138 9.45 -16.18 3.18
C TYR A 138 9.31 -16.57 4.64
N VAL A 139 8.12 -16.99 5.04
CA VAL A 139 7.83 -17.49 6.38
C VAL A 139 7.51 -18.98 6.29
N PRO A 140 8.36 -19.86 6.87
CA PRO A 140 8.18 -21.29 6.79
C PRO A 140 6.92 -21.78 7.48
N LYS A 141 6.48 -22.98 7.12
CA LYS A 141 5.29 -23.66 7.67
C LYS A 141 5.24 -23.63 9.19
N GLY A 142 4.11 -23.14 9.73
CA GLY A 142 3.82 -23.09 11.17
C GLY A 142 4.64 -22.07 11.96
N VAL A 143 5.43 -21.22 11.31
CA VAL A 143 6.18 -20.16 11.97
C VAL A 143 5.33 -18.90 12.10
N HIS A 144 5.26 -18.35 13.31
CA HIS A 144 4.56 -17.11 13.61
C HIS A 144 5.57 -16.01 13.92
N VAL A 145 5.59 -14.97 13.09
CA VAL A 145 6.41 -13.75 13.30
C VAL A 145 5.57 -12.80 14.14
N GLU A 146 5.89 -12.68 15.43
CA GLU A 146 5.10 -11.91 16.41
C GLU A 146 5.23 -10.41 16.18
N ASP A 147 6.47 -9.93 16.02
CA ASP A 147 6.75 -8.52 15.79
C ASP A 147 6.76 -8.22 14.29
N PRO A 148 6.32 -7.03 13.84
CA PRO A 148 6.28 -6.71 12.42
C PRO A 148 7.68 -6.68 11.77
N LEU A 149 7.75 -7.11 10.51
CA LEU A 149 8.84 -6.79 9.59
C LEU A 149 8.54 -5.43 8.94
N GLN A 150 9.54 -4.58 8.77
CA GLN A 150 9.31 -3.23 8.27
C GLN A 150 10.29 -2.85 7.15
N ALA A 151 9.78 -2.18 6.12
CA ALA A 151 10.60 -1.55 5.09
C ALA A 151 10.25 -0.07 4.90
N TYR A 152 11.27 0.72 4.62
CA TYR A 152 11.15 2.13 4.29
C TYR A 152 11.66 2.38 2.88
N PHE A 153 10.83 3.03 2.06
CA PHE A 153 11.15 3.40 0.69
C PHE A 153 11.19 4.92 0.56
N ARG A 154 12.30 5.43 0.03
CA ARG A 154 12.53 6.85 -0.12
C ARG A 154 12.95 7.19 -1.54
N ILE A 155 12.21 8.08 -2.20
CA ILE A 155 12.65 8.79 -3.40
C ILE A 155 13.26 10.11 -2.95
N ASN A 156 14.47 10.44 -3.40
CA ASN A 156 15.16 11.66 -3.01
C ASN A 156 15.83 12.40 -4.18
N ALA A 157 15.66 11.96 -5.42
CA ALA A 157 16.15 12.63 -6.62
C ALA A 157 14.98 13.13 -7.49
N GLU A 158 15.18 14.24 -8.18
CA GLU A 158 14.24 14.77 -9.17
C GLU A 158 14.12 13.82 -10.37
N ASN A 159 12.97 13.76 -11.02
CA ASN A 159 12.65 12.88 -12.16
C ASN A 159 12.92 11.39 -11.88
N MET A 160 12.96 10.99 -10.60
CA MET A 160 13.26 9.62 -10.24
C MET A 160 12.03 8.72 -10.40
N GLY A 161 12.24 7.58 -11.07
CA GLY A 161 11.33 6.45 -11.05
C GLY A 161 11.76 5.42 -10.02
N GLN A 162 10.86 5.03 -9.10
CA GLN A 162 11.05 3.93 -8.16
C GLN A 162 10.15 2.77 -8.56
N PHE A 163 10.75 1.61 -8.80
CA PHE A 163 10.11 0.44 -9.40
C PHE A 163 10.33 -0.82 -8.55
N GLU A 164 10.14 -0.71 -7.25
CA GLU A 164 10.33 -1.86 -6.36
C GLU A 164 9.35 -2.99 -6.68
N ARG A 165 9.82 -4.23 -6.44
CA ARG A 165 9.01 -5.42 -6.56
C ARG A 165 9.12 -6.27 -5.31
N THR A 166 8.02 -6.34 -4.56
CA THR A 166 7.94 -7.08 -3.31
C THR A 166 7.26 -8.43 -3.54
N LEU A 167 7.86 -9.49 -2.99
CA LEU A 167 7.32 -10.86 -2.99
C LEU A 167 7.26 -11.38 -1.55
N ILE A 168 6.05 -11.74 -1.09
CA ILE A 168 5.82 -12.30 0.24
C ILE A 168 5.21 -13.68 0.11
N LEU A 169 5.86 -14.68 0.71
CA LEU A 169 5.44 -16.08 0.74
C LEU A 169 5.19 -16.48 2.18
N VAL A 170 3.94 -16.76 2.53
CA VAL A 170 3.54 -17.25 3.85
C VAL A 170 3.11 -18.69 3.69
N ASP A 171 3.88 -19.62 4.27
CA ASP A 171 3.62 -21.06 4.12
C ASP A 171 2.47 -21.52 5.04
N GLU A 172 2.09 -22.79 4.96
CA GLU A 172 0.94 -23.35 5.67
C GLU A 172 0.96 -23.08 7.17
N GLY A 173 -0.10 -22.48 7.70
CA GLY A 173 -0.26 -22.19 9.11
C GLY A 173 0.72 -21.14 9.66
N ALA A 174 1.48 -20.47 8.81
CA ALA A 174 2.42 -19.42 9.20
C ALA A 174 1.74 -18.05 9.31
N SER A 175 2.37 -17.09 10.01
CA SER A 175 1.85 -15.73 10.08
C SER A 175 2.93 -14.66 10.07
N VAL A 176 2.62 -13.53 9.43
CA VAL A 176 3.50 -12.35 9.37
C VAL A 176 2.68 -11.05 9.26
N HIS A 177 3.19 -10.02 9.90
CA HIS A 177 2.79 -8.64 9.66
C HIS A 177 3.96 -7.89 9.02
N TYR A 178 3.75 -7.36 7.82
CA TYR A 178 4.73 -6.53 7.13
C TYR A 178 4.23 -5.10 7.04
N ILE A 179 5.11 -4.14 7.33
CA ILE A 179 4.83 -2.71 7.31
C ILE A 179 5.71 -2.03 6.28
N GLU A 180 5.11 -1.24 5.42
CA GLU A 180 5.79 -0.45 4.41
C GLU A 180 5.55 1.03 4.61
N GLY A 181 6.61 1.81 4.76
CA GLY A 181 6.59 3.27 4.78
C GLY A 181 7.21 3.83 3.50
N CYS A 182 6.47 4.72 2.81
CA CYS A 182 6.96 5.34 1.59
C CYS A 182 6.89 6.87 1.70
N SER A 183 7.94 7.56 1.24
CA SER A 183 7.97 9.03 1.27
C SER A 183 8.86 9.65 0.19
N ALA A 184 8.56 10.89 -0.19
CA ALA A 184 9.41 11.74 -1.02
C ALA A 184 9.36 13.20 -0.53
N PRO A 185 10.43 13.99 -0.64
CA PRO A 185 10.39 15.42 -0.45
C PRO A 185 9.65 16.09 -1.61
N VAL A 186 9.38 17.38 -1.48
CA VAL A 186 8.79 18.19 -2.56
C VAL A 186 9.88 18.60 -3.55
N TYR A 187 9.71 18.25 -4.81
CA TYR A 187 10.54 18.69 -5.93
C TYR A 187 9.76 19.57 -6.91
N THR A 188 10.43 20.07 -7.95
CA THR A 188 9.83 20.86 -9.01
C THR A 188 9.42 20.04 -10.22
N THR A 189 9.81 18.80 -10.28
CA THR A 189 9.59 17.85 -11.38
C THR A 189 8.88 16.60 -10.92
N ASP A 190 8.15 15.99 -11.82
CA ASP A 190 7.34 14.80 -11.54
C ASP A 190 8.21 13.58 -11.25
N ALA A 191 7.89 12.84 -10.19
CA ALA A 191 8.49 11.56 -9.86
C ALA A 191 7.47 10.43 -10.04
N LEU A 192 7.93 9.24 -10.44
CA LEU A 192 7.08 8.07 -10.67
C LEU A 192 7.37 6.96 -9.66
N HIS A 193 6.41 6.66 -8.80
CA HIS A 193 6.41 5.44 -8.00
C HIS A 193 5.50 4.39 -8.65
N SER A 194 6.08 3.30 -9.14
CA SER A 194 5.36 2.24 -9.82
C SER A 194 5.78 0.86 -9.29
N ALA A 195 5.32 0.56 -8.09
CA ALA A 195 5.60 -0.68 -7.38
C ALA A 195 4.69 -1.84 -7.79
N VAL A 196 5.20 -3.05 -7.62
CA VAL A 196 4.40 -4.28 -7.70
C VAL A 196 4.60 -5.10 -6.44
N VAL A 197 3.49 -5.51 -5.81
CA VAL A 197 3.49 -6.37 -4.61
C VAL A 197 2.72 -7.65 -4.88
N GLU A 198 3.40 -8.77 -4.78
CA GLU A 198 2.88 -10.12 -4.94
C GLU A 198 2.91 -10.87 -3.62
N ILE A 199 1.77 -11.41 -3.19
CA ILE A 199 1.67 -12.16 -1.94
C ILE A 199 1.01 -13.51 -2.20
N VAL A 200 1.58 -14.57 -1.63
CA VAL A 200 1.01 -15.91 -1.61
C VAL A 200 0.84 -16.34 -0.15
N VAL A 201 -0.40 -16.57 0.28
CA VAL A 201 -0.71 -17.04 1.63
C VAL A 201 -1.28 -18.45 1.50
N LYS A 202 -0.48 -19.46 1.89
CA LYS A 202 -0.88 -20.86 1.81
C LYS A 202 -1.88 -21.23 2.89
N ALA A 203 -2.40 -22.46 2.84
CA ALA A 203 -3.51 -22.91 3.68
C ALA A 203 -3.32 -22.57 5.16
N SER A 204 -4.35 -22.00 5.79
CA SER A 204 -4.37 -21.55 7.19
C SER A 204 -3.30 -20.53 7.56
N GLY A 205 -2.60 -19.96 6.60
CA GLY A 205 -1.63 -18.88 6.81
C GLY A 205 -2.32 -17.52 7.00
N THR A 206 -1.63 -16.58 7.62
CA THR A 206 -2.11 -15.20 7.82
C THR A 206 -1.05 -14.20 7.41
N CYS A 207 -1.42 -13.28 6.53
CA CYS A 207 -0.57 -12.17 6.15
C CYS A 207 -1.32 -10.85 6.36
N ARG A 208 -0.73 -9.96 7.16
CA ARG A 208 -1.15 -8.56 7.25
C ARG A 208 -0.10 -7.67 6.59
N TYR A 209 -0.52 -6.86 5.67
CA TYR A 209 0.33 -5.88 4.98
C TYR A 209 -0.19 -4.48 5.26
N THR A 210 0.58 -3.70 6.00
CA THR A 210 0.27 -2.30 6.29
C THR A 210 1.16 -1.39 5.46
N THR A 211 0.59 -0.40 4.77
CA THR A 211 1.36 0.61 4.07
C THR A 211 0.94 2.01 4.46
N ILE A 212 1.93 2.87 4.71
CA ILE A 212 1.74 4.29 4.96
C ILE A 212 2.51 5.05 3.89
N GLN A 213 1.78 5.63 2.95
CA GLN A 213 2.36 6.38 1.85
C GLN A 213 2.14 7.87 2.07
N ASN A 214 3.25 8.62 2.18
CA ASN A 214 3.26 10.05 2.40
C ASN A 214 4.13 10.74 1.34
N TRP A 215 3.57 10.86 0.15
CA TRP A 215 4.23 11.42 -1.01
C TRP A 215 4.00 12.93 -1.15
N SER A 216 4.92 13.63 -1.81
CA SER A 216 4.70 15.01 -2.27
C SER A 216 3.76 15.09 -3.46
N ASN A 217 3.25 16.30 -3.78
CA ASN A 217 2.26 16.51 -4.84
C ASN A 217 2.77 16.28 -6.27
N ASP A 218 4.08 16.20 -6.45
CA ASP A 218 4.78 15.92 -7.70
C ASP A 218 4.93 14.42 -8.00
N VAL A 219 4.46 13.53 -7.11
CA VAL A 219 4.58 12.09 -7.28
C VAL A 219 3.35 11.49 -7.96
N TYR A 220 3.58 10.70 -9.02
CA TYR A 220 2.63 9.75 -9.58
C TYR A 220 2.81 8.40 -8.89
N ASN A 221 1.83 7.99 -8.10
CA ASN A 221 1.86 6.78 -7.30
C ASN A 221 0.96 5.70 -7.95
N LEU A 222 1.56 4.87 -8.82
CA LEU A 222 0.85 3.93 -9.71
C LEU A 222 1.19 2.49 -9.34
N VAL A 223 0.57 1.96 -8.29
CA VAL A 223 0.93 0.71 -7.63
C VAL A 223 -0.03 -0.43 -7.96
N THR A 224 0.51 -1.61 -8.22
CA THR A 224 -0.28 -2.85 -8.40
C THR A 224 0.02 -3.82 -7.27
N LYS A 225 -1.00 -4.17 -6.46
CA LYS A 225 -0.89 -5.10 -5.33
C LYS A 225 -1.89 -6.24 -5.49
N ARG A 226 -1.42 -7.49 -5.34
CA ARG A 226 -2.28 -8.66 -5.37
C ARG A 226 -1.80 -9.75 -4.44
N ALA A 227 -2.75 -10.38 -3.76
CA ALA A 227 -2.53 -11.57 -2.96
C ALA A 227 -3.38 -12.74 -3.48
N GLN A 228 -2.87 -13.95 -3.30
CA GLN A 228 -3.61 -15.21 -3.42
C GLN A 228 -3.70 -15.83 -2.03
N ALA A 229 -4.93 -16.07 -1.55
CA ALA A 229 -5.22 -16.72 -0.27
C ALA A 229 -5.82 -18.10 -0.51
N TYR A 230 -5.16 -19.12 0.01
CA TYR A 230 -5.55 -20.53 -0.14
C TYR A 230 -6.40 -21.00 1.05
N GLY A 231 -6.68 -22.28 1.17
CA GLY A 231 -7.67 -22.84 2.11
C GLY A 231 -7.57 -22.32 3.53
N ASN A 232 -8.63 -21.67 4.05
CA ASN A 232 -8.70 -21.01 5.36
C ASN A 232 -7.60 -19.97 5.62
N ALA A 233 -6.90 -19.51 4.60
CA ALA A 233 -5.91 -18.44 4.76
C ALA A 233 -6.57 -17.06 4.91
N THR A 234 -5.88 -16.16 5.60
CA THR A 234 -6.33 -14.77 5.80
C THR A 234 -5.33 -13.79 5.20
N MET A 235 -5.81 -12.88 4.36
CA MET A 235 -5.03 -11.77 3.84
C MET A 235 -5.66 -10.43 4.19
N GLU A 236 -4.90 -9.57 4.87
CA GLU A 236 -5.34 -8.23 5.29
C GLU A 236 -4.46 -7.15 4.67
N TRP A 237 -5.07 -6.23 3.92
CA TRP A 237 -4.45 -5.00 3.44
C TRP A 237 -4.88 -3.81 4.29
N ILE A 238 -3.94 -3.08 4.87
CA ILE A 238 -4.17 -1.84 5.62
C ILE A 238 -3.42 -0.72 4.92
N ASP A 239 -4.14 0.20 4.32
CA ASP A 239 -3.59 1.22 3.43
C ASP A 239 -3.89 2.65 3.90
N ALA A 240 -2.84 3.46 4.15
CA ALA A 240 -2.94 4.91 4.26
C ALA A 240 -2.32 5.59 3.04
N ASN A 241 -3.11 6.40 2.35
CA ASN A 241 -2.71 7.13 1.16
C ASN A 241 -2.78 8.63 1.42
N LEU A 242 -1.61 9.24 1.56
CA LEU A 242 -1.42 10.65 1.86
C LEU A 242 -0.53 11.27 0.79
N GLY A 243 -0.84 12.48 0.37
CA GLY A 243 -0.03 13.15 -0.65
C GLY A 243 -0.27 12.60 -2.06
N SER A 244 0.74 12.65 -2.91
CA SER A 244 0.73 12.39 -4.36
C SER A 244 -0.15 13.34 -5.18
N GLY A 245 0.33 13.78 -6.32
CA GLY A 245 -0.53 14.46 -7.31
C GLY A 245 -1.57 13.52 -7.89
N LEU A 246 -1.19 12.26 -8.07
CA LEU A 246 -2.09 11.19 -8.49
C LEU A 246 -1.71 9.87 -7.80
N THR A 247 -2.66 9.25 -7.11
CA THR A 247 -2.56 7.85 -6.68
C THR A 247 -3.54 7.00 -7.48
N VAL A 248 -3.06 5.87 -8.02
CA VAL A 248 -3.89 4.80 -8.61
C VAL A 248 -3.47 3.49 -7.95
N LYS A 249 -4.30 3.00 -7.02
CA LYS A 249 -3.95 1.82 -6.22
C LYS A 249 -5.19 1.03 -5.80
N TYR A 250 -5.26 -0.23 -6.22
CA TYR A 250 -6.36 -1.14 -5.92
C TYR A 250 -5.81 -2.49 -5.44
N PRO A 251 -5.44 -2.62 -4.14
CA PRO A 251 -5.04 -3.91 -3.60
C PRO A 251 -6.12 -4.96 -3.85
N SER A 252 -5.69 -6.16 -4.23
CA SER A 252 -6.60 -7.24 -4.57
C SER A 252 -6.29 -8.51 -3.79
N VAL A 253 -7.35 -9.29 -3.47
CA VAL A 253 -7.22 -10.63 -2.92
C VAL A 253 -7.99 -11.60 -3.80
N TYR A 254 -7.32 -12.65 -4.25
CA TYR A 254 -7.90 -13.79 -4.91
C TYR A 254 -8.06 -14.91 -3.88
N LEU A 255 -9.31 -15.25 -3.57
CA LEU A 255 -9.68 -16.27 -2.60
C LEU A 255 -9.76 -17.60 -3.34
N MET A 256 -8.64 -18.33 -3.33
CA MET A 256 -8.33 -19.42 -4.24
C MET A 256 -8.98 -20.74 -3.85
N GLU A 257 -9.18 -20.98 -2.55
CA GLU A 257 -9.64 -22.22 -1.99
C GLU A 257 -10.67 -22.01 -0.87
N PRO A 258 -11.44 -23.06 -0.47
CA PRO A 258 -12.50 -22.92 0.51
C PRO A 258 -12.05 -22.32 1.84
N GLY A 259 -12.92 -21.47 2.41
CA GLY A 259 -12.69 -20.81 3.70
C GLY A 259 -11.68 -19.66 3.69
N ALA A 260 -11.11 -19.32 2.54
CA ALA A 260 -10.17 -18.19 2.45
C ALA A 260 -10.88 -16.86 2.77
N HIS A 261 -10.17 -15.98 3.46
CA HIS A 261 -10.63 -14.66 3.88
C HIS A 261 -9.75 -13.52 3.37
N GLY A 262 -10.38 -12.45 2.89
CA GLY A 262 -9.69 -11.24 2.44
C GLY A 262 -10.27 -9.98 3.09
N GLU A 263 -9.40 -9.11 3.61
CA GLU A 263 -9.81 -7.82 4.17
C GLU A 263 -9.01 -6.66 3.59
N VAL A 264 -9.68 -5.54 3.34
CA VAL A 264 -9.04 -4.26 2.99
C VAL A 264 -9.59 -3.17 3.87
N LEU A 265 -8.71 -2.51 4.62
CA LEU A 265 -8.99 -1.27 5.33
C LEU A 265 -8.14 -0.16 4.70
N SER A 266 -8.77 0.78 4.01
CA SER A 266 -8.08 1.85 3.29
C SER A 266 -8.54 3.23 3.75
N VAL A 267 -7.56 4.13 3.93
CA VAL A 267 -7.80 5.54 4.18
C VAL A 267 -7.08 6.38 3.14
N ALA A 268 -7.75 7.36 2.55
CA ALA A 268 -7.18 8.27 1.58
C ALA A 268 -7.47 9.74 1.96
N PHE A 269 -6.44 10.59 1.87
CA PHE A 269 -6.57 12.03 2.04
C PHE A 269 -6.21 12.73 0.73
N ALA A 270 -7.13 13.51 0.18
CA ALA A 270 -6.91 14.31 -1.01
C ALA A 270 -6.99 15.80 -0.66
N ASN A 271 -5.87 16.51 -0.81
CA ASN A 271 -5.78 17.96 -0.65
C ASN A 271 -5.64 18.65 -2.02
N SER A 272 -5.43 19.96 -2.02
CA SER A 272 -5.31 20.77 -3.23
C SER A 272 -4.33 20.15 -4.25
N GLY A 273 -4.76 20.04 -5.49
CA GLY A 273 -3.99 19.44 -6.57
C GLY A 273 -3.88 17.91 -6.55
N GLN A 274 -4.40 17.24 -5.53
CA GLN A 274 -4.31 15.78 -5.37
C GLN A 274 -5.53 15.05 -5.91
N HIS A 275 -5.29 13.90 -6.53
CA HIS A 275 -6.32 12.95 -6.93
C HIS A 275 -5.98 11.56 -6.39
N GLN A 276 -6.75 11.09 -5.41
CA GLN A 276 -6.61 9.77 -4.82
C GLN A 276 -7.66 8.83 -5.43
N ASP A 277 -7.32 8.06 -6.45
CA ASP A 277 -8.18 7.00 -7.02
C ASP A 277 -7.73 5.66 -6.40
N THR A 278 -8.34 5.35 -5.29
CA THR A 278 -8.02 4.16 -4.48
C THR A 278 -9.23 3.24 -4.41
N GLY A 279 -9.02 2.01 -3.92
CA GLY A 279 -10.12 1.06 -3.81
C GLY A 279 -9.62 -0.34 -3.49
N ALA A 280 -10.40 -1.35 -3.85
CA ALA A 280 -10.03 -2.73 -3.58
C ALA A 280 -10.69 -3.69 -4.56
N LYS A 281 -10.09 -4.88 -4.72
CA LYS A 281 -10.68 -5.95 -5.52
C LYS A 281 -10.68 -7.25 -4.73
N MET A 282 -11.85 -7.89 -4.65
CA MET A 282 -12.03 -9.22 -4.06
C MET A 282 -12.56 -10.17 -5.13
N VAL A 283 -11.85 -11.27 -5.35
CA VAL A 283 -12.23 -12.30 -6.32
C VAL A 283 -12.40 -13.63 -5.59
N HIS A 284 -13.64 -14.08 -5.49
CA HIS A 284 -14.03 -15.34 -4.87
C HIS A 284 -14.02 -16.44 -5.92
N LEU A 285 -13.15 -17.45 -5.75
CA LEU A 285 -12.91 -18.55 -6.69
C LEU A 285 -13.26 -19.90 -6.09
N ALA A 286 -13.73 -19.94 -4.84
CA ALA A 286 -14.01 -21.17 -4.12
C ALA A 286 -15.16 -20.99 -3.11
N PRO A 287 -15.80 -22.10 -2.66
CA PRO A 287 -16.87 -22.04 -1.67
C PRO A 287 -16.43 -21.50 -0.32
N ASP A 288 -17.40 -21.03 0.49
CA ASP A 288 -17.23 -20.57 1.88
C ASP A 288 -16.22 -19.45 2.04
N THR A 289 -15.87 -18.75 0.97
CA THR A 289 -14.93 -17.63 1.01
C THR A 289 -15.61 -16.36 1.52
N THR A 290 -14.84 -15.52 2.23
CA THR A 290 -15.38 -14.29 2.81
C THR A 290 -14.49 -13.09 2.52
N SER A 291 -15.09 -11.89 2.36
CA SER A 291 -14.32 -10.67 2.21
C SER A 291 -14.98 -9.45 2.85
N LEU A 292 -14.15 -8.53 3.34
CA LEU A 292 -14.55 -7.25 3.90
C LEU A 292 -13.72 -6.13 3.27
N ILE A 293 -14.40 -5.10 2.76
CA ILE A 293 -13.75 -3.89 2.27
C ILE A 293 -14.29 -2.70 3.06
N THR A 294 -13.41 -1.99 3.76
CA THR A 294 -13.71 -0.71 4.40
C THR A 294 -12.81 0.37 3.78
N SER A 295 -13.40 1.32 3.08
CA SER A 295 -12.68 2.43 2.47
C SER A 295 -13.19 3.76 3.01
N LYS A 296 -12.28 4.58 3.51
CA LYS A 296 -12.58 5.92 4.02
C LYS A 296 -11.78 6.95 3.24
N SER A 297 -12.42 8.03 2.81
CA SER A 297 -11.72 9.12 2.12
C SER A 297 -12.07 10.48 2.73
N VAL A 298 -11.07 11.36 2.78
CA VAL A 298 -11.23 12.75 3.20
C VAL A 298 -10.73 13.65 2.08
N SER A 299 -11.52 14.63 1.67
CA SER A 299 -11.16 15.58 0.62
C SER A 299 -11.25 17.02 1.11
N LYS A 300 -10.22 17.86 0.81
CA LYS A 300 -10.09 19.26 1.21
C LYS A 300 -9.39 20.09 0.14
N GLY A 301 -9.69 21.38 0.08
CA GLY A 301 -8.98 22.35 -0.77
C GLY A 301 -9.09 22.09 -2.27
N GLY A 302 -10.22 21.53 -2.71
CA GLY A 302 -10.43 21.12 -4.10
C GLY A 302 -9.80 19.75 -4.44
N GLY A 303 -9.36 18.99 -3.44
CA GLY A 303 -8.87 17.62 -3.61
C GLY A 303 -9.95 16.67 -4.09
N ARG A 304 -9.55 15.62 -4.81
CA ARG A 304 -10.47 14.60 -5.32
C ARG A 304 -10.16 13.23 -4.74
N GLY A 305 -11.11 12.65 -4.00
CA GLY A 305 -11.10 11.25 -3.60
C GLY A 305 -11.98 10.42 -4.55
N ALA A 306 -11.52 9.25 -4.93
CA ALA A 306 -12.32 8.30 -5.69
C ALA A 306 -12.13 6.89 -5.13
N TYR A 307 -13.23 6.20 -4.86
CA TYR A 307 -13.22 4.77 -4.57
C TYR A 307 -13.59 3.98 -5.83
N ARG A 308 -12.76 2.99 -6.16
CA ARG A 308 -13.03 2.09 -7.27
C ARG A 308 -12.87 0.65 -6.81
N GLY A 309 -13.99 -0.06 -6.69
CA GLY A 309 -14.03 -1.42 -6.15
C GLY A 309 -14.50 -2.45 -7.15
N LEU A 310 -14.01 -3.68 -6.99
CA LEU A 310 -14.53 -4.87 -7.67
C LEU A 310 -14.77 -5.97 -6.64
N VAL A 311 -15.98 -6.50 -6.62
CA VAL A 311 -16.28 -7.80 -6.00
C VAL A 311 -16.72 -8.73 -7.12
N ARG A 312 -15.95 -9.81 -7.33
CA ARG A 312 -16.27 -10.84 -8.30
C ARG A 312 -16.44 -12.17 -7.59
N VAL A 313 -17.56 -12.84 -7.86
CA VAL A 313 -17.88 -14.17 -7.34
C VAL A 313 -18.11 -15.08 -8.53
N GLU A 314 -17.18 -16.02 -8.74
CA GLU A 314 -17.25 -16.96 -9.84
C GLU A 314 -18.29 -18.06 -9.56
N ASP A 315 -18.78 -18.69 -10.62
CA ASP A 315 -19.63 -19.89 -10.54
C ASP A 315 -18.92 -20.99 -9.74
N GLY A 316 -19.67 -21.64 -8.83
CA GLY A 316 -19.12 -22.63 -7.91
C GLY A 316 -18.47 -22.08 -6.64
N SER A 317 -18.48 -20.76 -6.42
CA SER A 317 -18.10 -20.14 -5.14
C SER A 317 -19.28 -20.12 -4.17
N GLU A 318 -19.86 -21.29 -3.91
CA GLU A 318 -21.04 -21.46 -3.08
C GLU A 318 -20.85 -20.80 -1.70
N THR A 319 -21.91 -20.16 -1.17
CA THR A 319 -21.94 -19.52 0.16
C THR A 319 -20.91 -18.39 0.37
N ALA A 320 -20.29 -17.88 -0.69
CA ALA A 320 -19.39 -16.73 -0.63
C ALA A 320 -20.08 -15.50 -0.01
N LYS A 321 -19.36 -14.77 0.85
CA LYS A 321 -19.88 -13.57 1.50
C LYS A 321 -18.92 -12.39 1.30
N SER A 322 -19.45 -11.24 0.89
CA SER A 322 -18.67 -10.01 0.79
C SER A 322 -19.46 -8.84 1.33
N PHE A 323 -18.78 -7.98 2.07
CA PHE A 323 -19.34 -6.69 2.49
C PHE A 323 -18.38 -5.57 2.11
N VAL A 324 -18.93 -4.52 1.51
CA VAL A 324 -18.19 -3.34 1.08
C VAL A 324 -18.79 -2.10 1.74
N ARG A 325 -17.96 -1.34 2.43
CA ARG A 325 -18.30 -0.06 3.02
C ARG A 325 -17.39 1.04 2.52
N CYS A 326 -17.99 2.09 1.95
CA CYS A 326 -17.28 3.24 1.41
C CYS A 326 -17.81 4.52 2.05
N ASP A 327 -16.99 5.15 2.89
CA ASP A 327 -17.35 6.41 3.55
C ASP A 327 -16.46 7.53 3.03
N ALA A 328 -17.06 8.65 2.63
CA ALA A 328 -16.35 9.85 2.20
C ALA A 328 -16.75 11.07 3.04
N LEU A 329 -15.76 11.81 3.49
CA LEU A 329 -15.93 13.07 4.22
C LEU A 329 -15.36 14.22 3.38
N ILE A 330 -16.21 15.19 3.04
CA ILE A 330 -15.84 16.39 2.29
C ILE A 330 -15.78 17.56 3.25
N LEU A 331 -14.67 18.30 3.25
CA LEU A 331 -14.43 19.39 4.20
C LEU A 331 -14.79 20.79 3.66
N ASP A 332 -15.01 20.91 2.35
CA ASP A 332 -15.33 22.19 1.68
C ASP A 332 -16.21 21.98 0.44
N ASP A 333 -16.59 23.06 -0.25
CA ASP A 333 -17.46 23.03 -1.43
C ASP A 333 -16.70 22.76 -2.75
N GLU A 334 -15.39 22.87 -2.76
CA GLU A 334 -14.55 22.72 -3.95
C GLU A 334 -14.07 21.29 -4.12
N SER A 335 -14.02 20.54 -3.02
CA SER A 335 -13.55 19.16 -2.99
C SER A 335 -14.60 18.18 -3.52
N ARG A 336 -14.11 17.02 -4.01
CA ARG A 336 -14.95 16.02 -4.66
C ARG A 336 -14.66 14.62 -4.16
N SER A 337 -15.73 13.81 -4.05
CA SER A 337 -15.65 12.38 -3.86
C SER A 337 -16.48 11.64 -4.91
N ASP A 338 -15.89 10.61 -5.52
CA ASP A 338 -16.54 9.75 -6.50
C ASP A 338 -16.51 8.29 -6.02
N THR A 339 -17.55 7.52 -6.35
CA THR A 339 -17.60 6.09 -6.01
C THR A 339 -18.00 5.27 -7.24
N TYR A 340 -17.16 4.29 -7.60
CA TYR A 340 -17.32 3.40 -8.75
C TYR A 340 -17.35 1.93 -8.28
N PRO A 341 -18.44 1.46 -7.69
CA PRO A 341 -18.57 0.06 -7.30
C PRO A 341 -18.85 -0.80 -8.54
N TYR A 342 -18.17 -1.93 -8.64
CA TYR A 342 -18.41 -2.91 -9.67
C TYR A 342 -18.57 -4.30 -9.04
N MET A 343 -19.63 -5.01 -9.39
CA MET A 343 -19.95 -6.32 -8.86
C MET A 343 -20.30 -7.27 -9.97
N GLU A 344 -19.57 -8.38 -10.05
CA GLU A 344 -19.80 -9.50 -10.95
C GLU A 344 -20.14 -10.74 -10.11
N ILE A 345 -21.41 -11.13 -10.06
CA ILE A 345 -21.88 -12.21 -9.20
C ILE A 345 -22.44 -13.33 -10.09
N GLU A 346 -21.70 -14.42 -10.22
CA GLU A 346 -22.09 -15.58 -11.04
C GLU A 346 -22.63 -16.73 -10.19
N GLU A 347 -22.54 -16.64 -8.85
CA GLU A 347 -23.00 -17.63 -7.89
C GLU A 347 -24.28 -17.19 -7.16
N ALA A 348 -25.35 -17.96 -7.31
CA ALA A 348 -26.68 -17.62 -6.78
C ALA A 348 -26.77 -17.67 -5.25
N SER A 349 -25.94 -18.47 -4.58
CA SER A 349 -25.93 -18.61 -3.11
C SER A 349 -25.08 -17.54 -2.41
N ALA A 350 -24.40 -16.67 -3.16
CA ALA A 350 -23.55 -15.63 -2.61
C ALA A 350 -24.36 -14.54 -1.87
N VAL A 351 -23.81 -14.03 -0.78
CA VAL A 351 -24.40 -12.94 0.01
C VAL A 351 -23.49 -11.72 -0.06
N ILE A 352 -23.94 -10.70 -0.79
CA ILE A 352 -23.14 -9.51 -1.04
C ILE A 352 -23.87 -8.27 -0.52
N GLY A 353 -23.17 -7.46 0.30
CA GLY A 353 -23.62 -6.17 0.78
C GLY A 353 -22.72 -5.04 0.32
N HIS A 354 -23.30 -3.91 -0.06
CA HIS A 354 -22.55 -2.69 -0.33
C HIS A 354 -23.26 -1.49 0.29
N GLU A 355 -22.52 -0.70 1.05
CA GLU A 355 -22.95 0.55 1.63
C GLU A 355 -21.98 1.66 1.24
N ALA A 356 -22.49 2.81 0.81
CA ALA A 356 -21.68 3.98 0.50
C ALA A 356 -22.30 5.23 1.12
N THR A 357 -21.48 6.01 1.82
CA THR A 357 -21.89 7.29 2.38
C THR A 357 -20.95 8.40 1.91
N VAL A 358 -21.54 9.55 1.57
CA VAL A 358 -20.78 10.79 1.31
C VAL A 358 -21.39 11.87 2.20
N SER A 359 -20.58 12.41 3.08
CA SER A 359 -21.00 13.46 3.99
C SER A 359 -20.09 14.67 3.90
N LYS A 360 -20.66 15.86 4.08
CA LYS A 360 -19.92 17.10 4.34
C LYS A 360 -19.87 17.34 5.84
N VAL A 361 -18.78 17.93 6.33
CA VAL A 361 -18.71 18.36 7.74
C VAL A 361 -19.86 19.34 8.03
N GLY A 362 -20.68 18.98 9.03
CA GLY A 362 -21.85 19.78 9.41
C GLY A 362 -21.46 21.06 10.12
N GLU A 363 -22.05 22.19 9.73
CA GLU A 363 -21.85 23.48 10.40
C GLU A 363 -22.23 23.40 11.89
N ASP A 364 -23.27 22.65 12.22
CA ASP A 364 -23.69 22.43 13.61
C ASP A 364 -22.66 21.69 14.45
N GLN A 365 -21.95 20.71 13.85
CA GLN A 365 -20.86 19.99 14.53
C GLN A 365 -19.66 20.90 14.78
N LEU A 366 -19.27 21.70 13.80
CA LEU A 366 -18.21 22.70 13.95
C LEU A 366 -18.61 23.75 14.99
N PHE A 367 -19.81 24.31 14.89
CA PHE A 367 -20.32 25.28 15.85
C PHE A 367 -20.29 24.76 17.28
N TYR A 368 -20.76 23.51 17.49
CA TYR A 368 -20.74 22.88 18.82
C TYR A 368 -19.32 22.78 19.39
N LEU A 369 -18.35 22.31 18.60
CA LEU A 369 -16.96 22.18 19.05
C LEU A 369 -16.31 23.54 19.28
N MET A 370 -16.54 24.50 18.39
CA MET A 370 -16.04 25.88 18.54
C MET A 370 -16.64 26.58 19.76
N SER A 371 -17.92 26.34 20.09
CA SER A 371 -18.55 26.88 21.32
C SER A 371 -17.94 26.32 22.62
N ARG A 372 -17.18 25.23 22.52
CA ARG A 372 -16.40 24.62 23.62
C ARG A 372 -14.95 25.15 23.68
N GLY A 373 -14.60 26.13 22.84
CA GLY A 373 -13.31 26.81 22.87
C GLY A 373 -12.26 26.29 21.88
N LEU A 374 -12.65 25.37 20.97
CA LEU A 374 -11.77 24.93 19.91
C LEU A 374 -11.77 25.95 18.75
N SER A 375 -10.64 26.16 18.11
CA SER A 375 -10.59 26.83 16.82
C SER A 375 -11.26 25.96 15.74
N GLU A 376 -11.65 26.54 14.63
CA GLU A 376 -12.24 25.82 13.49
C GLU A 376 -11.32 24.71 12.99
N SER A 377 -10.01 24.98 12.92
CA SER A 377 -8.99 23.99 12.53
C SER A 377 -8.91 22.81 13.50
N GLU A 378 -8.92 23.07 14.82
CA GLU A 378 -8.90 22.02 15.84
C GLU A 378 -10.21 21.20 15.82
N ALA A 379 -11.36 21.86 15.65
CA ALA A 379 -12.64 21.21 15.53
C ALA A 379 -12.70 20.28 14.30
N THR A 380 -12.26 20.77 13.14
CA THR A 380 -12.16 19.99 11.91
C THR A 380 -11.22 18.79 12.08
N SER A 381 -10.03 19.00 12.67
CA SER A 381 -9.08 17.94 12.93
C SER A 381 -9.64 16.86 13.85
N MET A 382 -10.41 17.25 14.87
CA MET A 382 -11.07 16.30 15.79
C MET A 382 -12.14 15.45 15.08
N ILE A 383 -12.92 16.05 14.18
CA ILE A 383 -13.94 15.34 13.39
C ILE A 383 -13.23 14.33 12.45
N VAL A 384 -12.18 14.75 11.75
CA VAL A 384 -11.40 13.87 10.86
C VAL A 384 -10.75 12.74 11.64
N ALA A 385 -10.14 13.02 12.81
CA ALA A 385 -9.55 11.99 13.65
C ALA A 385 -10.58 10.91 14.08
N GLY A 386 -11.79 11.34 14.47
CA GLY A 386 -12.89 10.42 14.78
C GLY A 386 -13.34 9.60 13.56
N PHE A 387 -13.39 10.23 12.37
CA PHE A 387 -13.77 9.54 11.13
C PHE A 387 -12.78 8.42 10.75
N VAL A 388 -11.48 8.60 10.99
CA VAL A 388 -10.44 7.60 10.65
C VAL A 388 -10.00 6.76 11.85
N GLU A 389 -10.67 6.82 12.99
CA GLU A 389 -10.28 6.16 14.25
C GLU A 389 -10.07 4.65 14.10
N GLU A 390 -10.90 3.98 13.31
CA GLU A 390 -10.81 2.55 13.03
C GLU A 390 -9.43 2.18 12.44
N PHE A 391 -8.97 2.96 11.47
CA PHE A 391 -7.65 2.78 10.86
C PHE A 391 -6.54 3.01 11.89
N THR A 392 -6.62 4.09 12.67
CA THR A 392 -5.54 4.41 13.63
C THR A 392 -5.37 3.33 14.70
N LYS A 393 -6.44 2.64 15.10
CA LYS A 393 -6.40 1.53 16.07
C LYS A 393 -5.71 0.27 15.52
N THR A 394 -5.62 0.12 14.21
CA THR A 394 -4.94 -1.05 13.59
C THR A 394 -3.44 -0.86 13.43
N LEU A 395 -2.95 0.38 13.59
CA LEU A 395 -1.52 0.67 13.49
C LEU A 395 -0.78 0.17 14.74
N PRO A 396 0.44 -0.39 14.60
CA PRO A 396 1.28 -0.71 15.74
C PRO A 396 1.59 0.52 16.59
N CYS A 397 1.69 0.34 17.90
CA CYS A 397 1.92 1.44 18.87
C CYS A 397 3.15 2.30 18.53
N LEU A 398 4.17 1.72 17.92
CA LEU A 398 5.39 2.43 17.52
C LEU A 398 5.14 3.47 16.43
N LEU A 399 4.25 3.19 15.48
CA LEU A 399 3.85 4.16 14.45
C LEU A 399 2.98 5.29 15.02
N TYR A 400 2.32 5.04 16.15
CA TYR A 400 1.50 6.03 16.85
C TYR A 400 2.33 7.09 17.58
N THR A 401 3.54 6.75 18.00
CA THR A 401 4.44 7.63 18.77
C THR A 401 5.31 8.50 17.88
N SER A 402 5.58 8.07 16.63
CA SER A 402 6.43 8.81 15.69
C SER A 402 5.71 9.91 14.93
N GLN A 403 4.40 9.78 14.75
CA GLN A 403 3.55 10.83 14.15
C GLN A 403 2.22 10.85 14.90
N SER A 404 2.05 11.82 15.81
CA SER A 404 0.75 12.05 16.44
C SER A 404 -0.33 12.15 15.34
N PRO A 405 -1.58 11.64 15.55
CA PRO A 405 -2.68 11.94 14.64
C PRO A 405 -2.88 13.43 14.38
N ARG A 406 -2.38 14.30 15.28
CA ARG A 406 -2.29 15.75 15.08
C ARG A 406 -1.30 16.11 13.99
N ASP A 407 -0.19 15.38 13.86
CA ASP A 407 0.84 15.65 12.86
C ASP A 407 0.43 15.12 11.47
N LEU A 408 -0.26 13.97 11.40
CA LEU A 408 -0.88 13.47 10.17
C LEU A 408 -1.95 14.43 9.63
N THR A 409 -2.65 15.13 10.52
CA THR A 409 -3.68 16.10 10.13
C THR A 409 -3.16 17.53 10.05
N ALA A 410 -2.16 17.93 10.82
CA ALA A 410 -1.67 19.31 10.93
C ALA A 410 -0.49 19.66 10.02
N SER A 411 0.40 18.72 9.71
CA SER A 411 1.59 19.03 8.89
C SER A 411 1.29 19.20 7.40
N ARG A 412 0.06 18.91 6.96
CA ARG A 412 -0.38 19.06 5.57
C ARG A 412 -1.85 19.53 5.43
N MET A 413 -2.50 19.99 6.50
CA MET A 413 -3.67 20.85 6.42
C MET A 413 -3.22 22.31 6.39
#